data_913625bdd22111ecd91d8e1d856ca047
#
_entry.id   913625bdd22111ecd91d8e1d856ca047
#
_cell.length_a   1.000
_cell.length_b   1.000
_cell.length_c   1.000
_cell.angle_alpha   90.00
_cell.angle_beta   90.00
_cell.angle_gamma   90.00
#
_symmetry.space_group_name_H-M   'P 1'
#
loop_
_entity.id
_entity.type
_entity.pdbx_description
1 polymer ?
#
loop_
_entity_poly.entity_id
_entity_poly.type
_entity_poly.pdbx_seq_one_letter_code
_entity_poly.pdbx_strand_id
1 'polypeptide(L)'
;LVKRKYLESRLRKFKQEEKRIDIYLKQYSLDEFSSYHVEEHPELQKLLSGVYVPLKQELDEWVNASYTNNPKEPQKLIHKTIPGILVRSKSEALIINALFGHKIPFRYECLLQIQNVSIYPDFTIRHPVTGEVYYWEHFGMMDNENYAHNVYSKLQL
;
A
#
# COMPACT_ATOMS: atom_id res chain seq x y z
N LEU A 1 46.20 -14.05 -13.44
CA LEU A 1 45.45 -15.33 -13.33
C LEU A 1 44.93 -15.60 -11.93
N VAL A 2 45.73 -15.41 -10.85
CA VAL A 2 45.36 -15.68 -9.45
C VAL A 2 44.21 -14.79 -8.96
N LYS A 3 44.27 -13.49 -9.26
CA LYS A 3 43.24 -12.51 -8.84
C LYS A 3 41.87 -12.82 -9.46
N ARG A 4 41.83 -13.27 -10.71
CA ARG A 4 40.58 -13.65 -11.39
C ARG A 4 39.97 -14.91 -10.78
N LYS A 5 40.75 -15.96 -10.51
CA LYS A 5 40.29 -17.18 -9.85
C LYS A 5 39.74 -16.88 -8.43
N TYR A 6 40.41 -15.99 -7.70
CA TYR A 6 39.93 -15.56 -6.38
C TYR A 6 38.55 -14.85 -6.44
N LEU A 7 38.40 -13.91 -7.37
CA LEU A 7 37.15 -13.18 -7.55
C LEU A 7 36.00 -14.11 -8.01
N GLU A 8 36.30 -15.04 -8.92
CA GLU A 8 35.33 -16.06 -9.36
C GLU A 8 34.90 -16.98 -8.22
N SER A 9 35.83 -17.37 -7.35
CA SER A 9 35.53 -18.16 -6.15
C SER A 9 34.64 -17.40 -5.17
N ARG A 10 34.92 -16.11 -4.92
CA ARG A 10 34.06 -15.24 -4.06
C ARG A 10 32.69 -15.05 -4.64
N LEU A 11 32.59 -14.82 -5.94
CA LEU A 11 31.32 -14.66 -6.64
C LEU A 11 30.45 -15.93 -6.52
N ARG A 12 31.04 -17.12 -6.62
CA ARG A 12 30.30 -18.37 -6.40
C ARG A 12 29.78 -18.49 -4.97
N LYS A 13 30.57 -18.10 -3.98
CA LYS A 13 30.12 -18.11 -2.57
C LYS A 13 28.95 -17.17 -2.36
N PHE A 14 29.04 -15.93 -2.86
CA PHE A 14 27.94 -14.97 -2.74
C PHE A 14 26.66 -15.46 -3.42
N LYS A 15 26.74 -16.03 -4.63
CA LYS A 15 25.58 -16.64 -5.30
C LYS A 15 24.98 -17.81 -4.53
N GLN A 16 25.79 -18.57 -3.81
CA GLN A 16 25.30 -19.65 -2.95
C GLN A 16 24.61 -19.12 -1.70
N GLU A 17 25.12 -18.06 -1.10
CA GLU A 17 24.50 -17.39 0.05
C GLU A 17 23.19 -16.72 -0.37
N GLU A 18 23.16 -15.99 -1.47
CA GLU A 18 21.95 -15.40 -2.06
C GLU A 18 20.87 -16.47 -2.26
N LYS A 19 21.21 -17.59 -2.88
CA LYS A 19 20.27 -18.70 -3.09
C LYS A 19 19.76 -19.32 -1.78
N ARG A 20 20.60 -19.39 -0.73
CA ARG A 20 20.18 -19.87 0.58
C ARG A 20 19.21 -18.90 1.26
N ILE A 21 19.49 -17.60 1.16
CA ILE A 21 18.63 -16.55 1.67
C ILE A 21 17.28 -16.56 0.94
N ASP A 22 17.28 -16.71 -0.38
CA ASP A 22 16.05 -16.83 -1.18
C ASP A 22 15.19 -18.04 -0.79
N ILE A 23 15.82 -19.19 -0.53
CA ILE A 23 15.13 -20.39 -0.06
C ILE A 23 14.55 -20.15 1.34
N TYR A 24 15.33 -19.54 2.22
CA TYR A 24 14.90 -19.20 3.57
C TYR A 24 13.70 -18.22 3.54
N LEU A 25 13.80 -17.15 2.78
CA LEU A 25 12.72 -16.16 2.61
C LEU A 25 11.44 -16.75 2.00
N LYS A 26 11.57 -17.75 1.11
CA LYS A 26 10.43 -18.48 0.55
C LYS A 26 9.78 -19.47 1.52
N GLN A 27 10.55 -20.01 2.45
CA GLN A 27 10.06 -20.93 3.48
C GLN A 27 9.36 -20.23 4.64
N TYR A 28 9.80 -19.02 4.94
CA TYR A 28 9.19 -18.19 5.99
C TYR A 28 8.40 -17.09 5.29
N SER A 29 7.07 -17.22 5.26
CA SER A 29 6.23 -16.09 4.88
C SER A 29 6.55 -14.93 5.81
N LEU A 30 6.56 -13.71 5.30
CA LEU A 30 6.74 -12.49 6.11
C LEU A 30 5.77 -12.44 7.31
N ASP A 31 4.61 -13.11 7.19
CA ASP A 31 3.61 -13.23 8.25
C ASP A 31 4.08 -14.08 9.44
N GLU A 32 4.80 -15.18 9.22
CA GLU A 32 5.34 -15.97 10.31
C GLU A 32 6.47 -15.24 11.05
N PHE A 33 7.27 -14.47 10.34
CA PHE A 33 8.38 -13.72 10.97
C PHE A 33 7.88 -12.52 11.78
N SER A 34 6.82 -11.83 11.34
CA SER A 34 6.26 -10.69 12.04
C SER A 34 5.44 -11.07 13.27
N SER A 35 4.81 -12.26 13.27
CA SER A 35 3.91 -12.65 14.34
C SER A 35 4.57 -13.45 15.46
N TYR A 36 5.61 -14.24 15.17
CA TYR A 36 6.12 -15.23 16.15
C TYR A 36 7.34 -14.81 16.97
N HIS A 37 8.17 -13.87 16.51
CA HIS A 37 9.47 -13.66 17.17
C HIS A 37 9.71 -12.28 17.76
N VAL A 38 9.05 -11.25 17.29
CA VAL A 38 9.28 -9.90 17.82
C VAL A 38 8.41 -9.61 19.04
N GLU A 39 7.17 -10.13 19.07
CA GLU A 39 6.25 -9.91 20.20
C GLU A 39 6.65 -10.75 21.43
N GLU A 40 7.27 -11.91 21.25
CA GLU A 40 7.66 -12.82 22.35
C GLU A 40 9.01 -12.50 23.00
N HIS A 41 9.84 -11.68 22.36
CA HIS A 41 11.19 -11.32 22.88
C HIS A 41 11.35 -9.81 23.08
N PRO A 42 11.10 -9.29 24.29
CA PRO A 42 11.23 -7.86 24.61
C PRO A 42 12.62 -7.27 24.31
N GLU A 43 13.67 -8.09 24.41
CA GLU A 43 15.04 -7.68 24.09
C GLU A 43 15.25 -7.49 22.58
N LEU A 44 14.61 -8.33 21.74
CA LEU A 44 14.64 -8.19 20.29
C LEU A 44 13.84 -6.96 19.84
N GLN A 45 12.69 -6.70 20.47
CA GLN A 45 11.91 -5.49 20.24
C GLN A 45 12.74 -4.23 20.53
N LYS A 46 13.50 -4.23 21.61
CA LYS A 46 14.35 -3.10 22.01
C LYS A 46 15.53 -2.88 21.06
N LEU A 47 16.11 -3.95 20.53
CA LEU A 47 17.17 -3.89 19.52
C LEU A 47 16.66 -3.45 18.15
N LEU A 48 15.44 -3.82 17.79
CA LEU A 48 14.85 -3.53 16.50
C LEU A 48 14.00 -2.24 16.49
N SER A 49 13.67 -1.68 17.66
CA SER A 49 12.79 -0.51 17.80
C SER A 49 13.25 0.76 17.08
N GLY A 50 14.49 0.83 16.63
CA GLY A 50 14.99 1.92 15.79
C GLY A 50 15.04 1.63 14.29
N VAL A 51 14.78 0.39 13.88
CA VAL A 51 14.98 -0.07 12.50
C VAL A 51 13.78 -0.85 11.94
N TYR A 52 12.98 -1.46 12.80
CA TYR A 52 11.84 -2.31 12.42
C TYR A 52 10.54 -1.80 13.02
N VAL A 53 9.62 -1.38 12.15
CA VAL A 53 8.23 -1.11 12.52
C VAL A 53 7.39 -2.28 12.01
N PRO A 54 6.62 -2.99 12.86
CA PRO A 54 5.70 -4.02 12.41
C PRO A 54 4.75 -3.47 11.34
N LEU A 55 4.52 -4.23 10.27
CA LEU A 55 3.66 -3.79 9.15
C LEU A 55 2.29 -3.31 9.62
N LYS A 56 1.70 -3.98 10.60
CA LYS A 56 0.42 -3.58 11.19
C LYS A 56 0.49 -2.18 11.79
N GLN A 57 1.53 -1.88 12.56
CA GLN A 57 1.72 -0.56 13.16
C GLN A 57 1.93 0.50 12.07
N GLU A 58 2.75 0.21 11.06
CA GLU A 58 2.98 1.09 9.91
C GLU A 58 1.70 1.39 9.15
N LEU A 59 0.84 0.38 8.94
CA LEU A 59 -0.45 0.53 8.27
C LEU A 59 -1.42 1.36 9.12
N ASP A 60 -1.48 1.14 10.43
CA ASP A 60 -2.30 1.91 11.36
C ASP A 60 -1.85 3.39 11.41
N GLU A 61 -0.54 3.63 11.48
CA GLU A 61 0.04 4.97 11.40
C GLU A 61 -0.28 5.65 10.06
N TRP A 62 -0.15 4.90 8.94
CA TRP A 62 -0.47 5.42 7.62
C TRP A 62 -1.95 5.78 7.49
N VAL A 63 -2.89 4.97 7.98
CA VAL A 63 -4.33 5.27 7.93
C VAL A 63 -4.66 6.53 8.73
N ASN A 64 -4.03 6.71 9.90
CA ASN A 64 -4.32 7.81 10.82
C ASN A 64 -3.56 9.10 10.50
N ALA A 65 -2.50 9.04 9.69
CA ALA A 65 -1.75 10.22 9.29
C ALA A 65 -2.60 11.14 8.40
N SER A 66 -2.45 12.45 8.61
CA SER A 66 -3.06 13.46 7.72
C SER A 66 -2.51 13.34 6.30
N TYR A 67 -3.36 13.53 5.32
CA TYR A 67 -2.98 13.54 3.91
C TYR A 67 -3.74 14.61 3.13
N THR A 68 -3.23 14.97 1.96
CA THR A 68 -3.86 15.95 1.08
C THR A 68 -4.99 15.28 0.30
N ASN A 69 -6.20 15.77 0.50
CA ASN A 69 -7.39 15.32 -0.21
C ASN A 69 -7.62 16.13 -1.49
N ASN A 70 -8.44 15.59 -2.38
CA ASN A 70 -8.88 16.29 -3.58
C ASN A 70 -9.64 17.59 -3.21
N PRO A 71 -9.11 18.77 -3.62
CA PRO A 71 -9.73 20.05 -3.29
C PRO A 71 -10.94 20.39 -4.17
N LYS A 72 -11.18 19.62 -5.25
CA LYS A 72 -12.22 19.92 -6.23
C LYS A 72 -13.60 19.60 -5.66
N GLU A 73 -14.55 20.51 -5.89
CA GLU A 73 -15.99 20.33 -5.61
C GLU A 73 -16.31 19.77 -4.22
N PRO A 74 -15.84 20.36 -3.11
CA PRO A 74 -16.07 19.87 -1.75
C PRO A 74 -17.55 19.78 -1.39
N GLN A 75 -18.41 20.59 -2.05
CA GLN A 75 -19.87 20.55 -1.87
C GLN A 75 -20.52 19.24 -2.34
N LYS A 76 -19.82 18.42 -3.13
CA LYS A 76 -20.31 17.11 -3.55
C LYS A 76 -20.04 15.99 -2.53
N LEU A 77 -19.28 16.26 -1.48
CA LEU A 77 -19.01 15.31 -0.39
C LEU A 77 -20.20 15.26 0.56
N ILE A 78 -21.26 14.55 0.19
CA ILE A 78 -22.56 14.55 0.90
C ILE A 78 -22.95 13.19 1.47
N HIS A 79 -22.33 12.09 1.03
CA HIS A 79 -22.68 10.76 1.51
C HIS A 79 -21.77 10.36 2.67
N LYS A 80 -22.34 10.17 3.86
CA LYS A 80 -21.61 9.77 5.06
C LYS A 80 -21.42 8.26 5.10
N THR A 81 -20.20 7.83 5.42
CA THR A 81 -19.82 6.43 5.59
C THR A 81 -19.80 6.02 7.07
N ILE A 82 -19.68 4.70 7.34
CA ILE A 82 -19.57 4.17 8.72
C ILE A 82 -18.36 4.77 9.46
N PRO A 83 -17.14 4.84 8.89
CA PRO A 83 -16.02 5.49 9.56
C PRO A 83 -16.13 7.02 9.62
N GLY A 84 -17.20 7.63 9.11
CA GLY A 84 -17.45 9.06 9.19
C GLY A 84 -16.90 9.89 8.04
N ILE A 85 -16.26 9.27 7.03
CA ILE A 85 -15.75 9.92 5.83
C ILE A 85 -16.94 10.36 4.96
N LEU A 86 -16.90 11.59 4.44
CA LEU A 86 -17.86 12.06 3.45
C LEU A 86 -17.35 11.78 2.05
N VAL A 87 -18.20 11.25 1.17
CA VAL A 87 -17.88 10.88 -0.20
C VAL A 87 -18.89 11.45 -1.20
N ARG A 88 -18.56 11.39 -2.49
CA ARG A 88 -19.34 12.03 -3.56
C ARG A 88 -20.51 11.18 -4.04
N SER A 89 -20.42 9.86 -3.91
CA SER A 89 -21.46 8.95 -4.40
C SER A 89 -21.84 7.87 -3.39
N LYS A 90 -23.04 7.29 -3.58
CA LYS A 90 -23.50 6.13 -2.79
C LYS A 90 -22.64 4.90 -3.02
N SER A 91 -22.13 4.71 -4.23
CA SER A 91 -21.26 3.59 -4.59
C SER A 91 -19.94 3.66 -3.81
N GLU A 92 -19.32 4.84 -3.76
CA GLU A 92 -18.11 5.06 -2.97
C GLU A 92 -18.35 4.83 -1.47
N ALA A 93 -19.53 5.25 -0.95
CA ALA A 93 -19.90 4.98 0.43
C ALA A 93 -20.00 3.47 0.71
N LEU A 94 -20.56 2.69 -0.21
CA LEU A 94 -20.62 1.22 -0.09
C LEU A 94 -19.22 0.60 -0.11
N ILE A 95 -18.35 1.06 -1.00
CA ILE A 95 -16.95 0.59 -1.10
C ILE A 95 -16.21 0.88 0.22
N ILE A 96 -16.28 2.10 0.73
CA ILE A 96 -15.64 2.46 2.01
C ILE A 96 -16.16 1.59 3.16
N ASN A 97 -17.47 1.39 3.24
CA ASN A 97 -18.04 0.57 4.30
C ASN A 97 -17.58 -0.88 4.21
N ALA A 98 -17.39 -1.42 3.00
CA ALA A 98 -16.84 -2.75 2.79
C ALA A 98 -15.36 -2.80 3.19
N LEU A 99 -14.51 -1.88 2.71
CA LEU A 99 -13.09 -1.80 3.07
C LEU A 99 -12.91 -1.69 4.59
N PHE A 100 -13.68 -0.81 5.22
CA PHE A 100 -13.66 -0.63 6.68
C PHE A 100 -14.10 -1.89 7.42
N GLY A 101 -15.19 -2.54 6.99
CA GLY A 101 -15.69 -3.77 7.59
C GLY A 101 -14.70 -4.95 7.50
N HIS A 102 -13.92 -5.00 6.43
CA HIS A 102 -12.85 -5.99 6.23
C HIS A 102 -11.49 -5.57 6.79
N LYS A 103 -11.40 -4.42 7.46
CA LYS A 103 -10.16 -3.87 8.04
C LYS A 103 -9.04 -3.70 7.00
N ILE A 104 -9.41 -3.34 5.77
CA ILE A 104 -8.45 -3.07 4.70
C ILE A 104 -8.02 -1.61 4.82
N PRO A 105 -6.71 -1.30 4.96
CA PRO A 105 -6.21 0.06 5.05
C PRO A 105 -6.45 0.83 3.75
N PHE A 106 -7.08 1.99 3.83
CA PHE A 106 -7.37 2.82 2.66
C PHE A 106 -7.34 4.31 2.99
N ARG A 107 -7.20 5.13 1.94
CA ARG A 107 -7.42 6.59 1.94
C ARG A 107 -8.34 6.94 0.78
N TYR A 108 -9.24 7.88 1.01
CA TYR A 108 -10.18 8.35 0.00
C TYR A 108 -9.67 9.63 -0.66
N GLU A 109 -9.68 9.70 -2.00
CA GLU A 109 -9.21 10.83 -2.82
C GLU A 109 -7.86 11.40 -2.35
N CYS A 110 -6.90 10.54 -1.99
CA CYS A 110 -5.57 10.92 -1.53
C CYS A 110 -4.71 11.39 -2.71
N LEU A 111 -3.99 12.49 -2.53
CA LEU A 111 -3.06 12.99 -3.55
C LEU A 111 -2.01 11.94 -3.92
N LEU A 112 -1.95 11.62 -5.21
CA LEU A 112 -0.88 10.88 -5.85
C LEU A 112 -0.12 11.85 -6.78
N GLN A 113 1.15 12.06 -6.50
CA GLN A 113 2.02 12.89 -7.33
C GLN A 113 2.86 12.00 -8.25
N ILE A 114 2.64 12.13 -9.58
CA ILE A 114 3.45 11.43 -10.58
C ILE A 114 4.17 12.51 -11.40
N GLN A 115 5.48 12.62 -11.20
CA GLN A 115 6.28 13.72 -11.79
C GLN A 115 5.66 15.08 -11.46
N ASN A 116 5.16 15.79 -12.47
CA ASN A 116 4.53 17.12 -12.35
C ASN A 116 2.99 17.06 -12.38
N VAL A 117 2.39 15.86 -12.37
CA VAL A 117 0.94 15.67 -12.45
C VAL A 117 0.41 15.22 -11.09
N SER A 118 -0.61 15.94 -10.60
CA SER A 118 -1.34 15.62 -9.38
C SER A 118 -2.61 14.86 -9.74
N ILE A 119 -2.73 13.63 -9.25
CA ILE A 119 -3.89 12.74 -9.45
C ILE A 119 -4.50 12.44 -8.09
N TYR A 120 -5.81 12.25 -8.07
CA TYR A 120 -6.56 11.85 -6.87
C TYR A 120 -7.36 10.59 -7.21
N PRO A 121 -6.78 9.39 -7.01
CA PRO A 121 -7.51 8.14 -7.14
C PRO A 121 -8.69 8.11 -6.17
N ASP A 122 -9.81 7.50 -6.53
CA ASP A 122 -10.96 7.37 -5.63
C ASP A 122 -10.53 6.68 -4.33
N PHE A 123 -9.71 5.64 -4.44
CA PHE A 123 -9.15 4.95 -3.27
C PHE A 123 -7.67 4.63 -3.47
N THR A 124 -6.86 4.96 -2.47
CA THR A 124 -5.52 4.42 -2.29
C THR A 124 -5.59 3.36 -1.21
N ILE A 125 -5.26 2.12 -1.55
CA ILE A 125 -5.39 0.95 -0.67
C ILE A 125 -4.00 0.40 -0.38
N ARG A 126 -3.74 0.00 0.86
CA ARG A 126 -2.56 -0.78 1.21
C ARG A 126 -2.95 -2.21 1.55
N HIS A 127 -2.27 -3.18 0.93
CA HIS A 127 -2.53 -4.59 1.21
C HIS A 127 -2.17 -4.91 2.67
N PRO A 128 -3.10 -5.50 3.46
CA PRO A 128 -2.90 -5.65 4.90
C PRO A 128 -1.76 -6.61 5.29
N VAL A 129 -1.34 -7.49 4.36
CA VAL A 129 -0.31 -8.50 4.58
C VAL A 129 1.03 -8.11 3.95
N THR A 130 1.03 -7.56 2.72
CA THR A 130 2.27 -7.24 2.00
C THR A 130 2.65 -5.76 2.13
N GLY A 131 1.72 -4.88 2.52
CA GLY A 131 1.92 -3.43 2.55
C GLY A 131 1.94 -2.78 1.16
N GLU A 132 1.77 -3.54 0.08
CA GLU A 132 1.74 -3.03 -1.28
C GLU A 132 0.62 -2.01 -1.48
N VAL A 133 0.89 -1.02 -2.32
CA VAL A 133 -0.06 0.07 -2.61
C VAL A 133 -0.81 -0.22 -3.89
N TYR A 134 -2.14 -0.09 -3.83
CA TYR A 134 -3.04 -0.22 -4.97
C TYR A 134 -3.86 1.06 -5.12
N TYR A 135 -4.11 1.46 -6.37
CA TYR A 135 -4.99 2.57 -6.71
C TYR A 135 -6.24 2.03 -7.36
N TRP A 136 -7.41 2.39 -6.84
CA TRP A 136 -8.69 1.94 -7.34
C TRP A 136 -9.52 3.13 -7.78
N GLU A 137 -10.03 3.08 -9.01
CA GLU A 137 -10.98 4.02 -9.59
C GLU A 137 -12.33 3.31 -9.76
N HIS A 138 -13.39 3.95 -9.32
CA HIS A 138 -14.75 3.45 -9.46
C HIS A 138 -15.49 4.14 -10.61
N PHE A 139 -15.69 3.46 -11.70
CA PHE A 139 -16.34 3.98 -12.90
C PHE A 139 -17.86 3.74 -12.85
N GLY A 140 -18.61 4.71 -12.35
CA GLY A 140 -20.07 4.57 -12.09
C GLY A 140 -20.99 4.91 -13.25
N MET A 141 -20.54 5.65 -14.28
CA MET A 141 -21.39 6.19 -15.35
C MET A 141 -20.79 5.99 -16.74
N MET A 142 -20.29 4.80 -17.04
CA MET A 142 -19.61 4.49 -18.31
C MET A 142 -20.55 4.54 -19.54
N ASP A 143 -21.85 4.51 -19.34
CA ASP A 143 -22.91 4.72 -20.36
C ASP A 143 -23.00 6.19 -20.82
N ASN A 144 -22.41 7.13 -20.11
CA ASN A 144 -22.34 8.53 -20.48
C ASN A 144 -21.03 8.78 -21.27
N GLU A 145 -21.14 9.14 -22.56
CA GLU A 145 -20.00 9.33 -23.45
C GLU A 145 -18.98 10.37 -22.94
N ASN A 146 -19.47 11.49 -22.40
CA ASN A 146 -18.57 12.54 -21.86
C ASN A 146 -17.81 12.04 -20.63
N TYR A 147 -18.47 11.27 -19.78
CA TYR A 147 -17.86 10.65 -18.61
C TYR A 147 -16.81 9.61 -19.03
N ALA A 148 -17.15 8.71 -19.95
CA ALA A 148 -16.26 7.70 -20.49
C ALA A 148 -14.99 8.32 -21.10
N HIS A 149 -15.13 9.40 -21.88
CA HIS A 149 -14.00 10.12 -22.48
C HIS A 149 -13.04 10.68 -21.39
N ASN A 150 -13.59 11.28 -20.33
CA ASN A 150 -12.80 11.80 -19.23
C ASN A 150 -12.06 10.70 -18.48
N VAL A 151 -12.70 9.54 -18.29
CA VAL A 151 -12.10 8.35 -17.69
C VAL A 151 -10.93 7.84 -18.54
N TYR A 152 -11.12 7.67 -19.85
CA TYR A 152 -10.04 7.24 -20.75
C TYR A 152 -8.85 8.20 -20.73
N SER A 153 -9.10 9.50 -20.70
CA SER A 153 -8.04 10.52 -20.60
C SER A 153 -7.27 10.42 -19.27
N LYS A 154 -7.95 10.08 -18.18
CA LYS A 154 -7.33 9.89 -16.85
C LYS A 154 -6.47 8.62 -16.79
N LEU A 155 -6.85 7.56 -17.51
CA LEU A 155 -6.13 6.29 -17.55
C LEU A 155 -4.89 6.30 -18.46
N GLN A 156 -4.72 7.32 -19.29
CA GLN A 156 -3.55 7.46 -20.18
C GLN A 156 -2.38 8.25 -19.53
N LEU A 157 -2.55 8.71 -18.31
CA LEU A 157 -1.52 9.41 -17.51
C LEU A 157 -0.65 8.39 -16.75
#